data_cc9c3c31f8e1b52e4d08edfab9564840
#
_entry.id   cc9c3c31f8e1b52e4d08edfab9564840
#
_cell.length_a   1.000
_cell.length_b   1.000
_cell.length_c   1.000
_cell.angle_alpha   90.00
_cell.angle_beta   90.00
_cell.angle_gamma   90.00
#
_symmetry.space_group_name_H-M   'P 1'
#
loop_
_entity.id
_entity.type
_entity.pdbx_description
1 polymer ?
#
loop_
_entity_poly.entity_id
_entity_poly.type
_entity_poly.pdbx_seq_one_letter_code
_entity_poly.pdbx_strand_id
1 'polypeptide(L)'
;MRGLFYIFLLVIRVGAVSCSGQDSDIQKDPTIKVCTYNLWCAHSRTKFINSQSDIDPQRYWKPSSCAMLSAIRDLDCDIFAFQEIGDSIYGKKGVETSLKKLLGGGYEWKLWSNYDGTEVSQTSGKLSYTPGICYRKSVVSFLDGGIFWLGGNPAKAEFVRTESFDPEYGDPKRACVWARMRHIPSGKTFYFLSAHLDTRSFSGVSYPIVNEQNCRNLMAHADTHIVPVGVPSIIAADFNSKITQSGYATYVADNSDRRHKWENVYEIAKDSGRLGTTAAASPVTMNDKNEKKLGTSMIDHILVEGFEVLDYDINQKKYKTADGSEHYPSDHFPVFATLKFK
;
A
#
# COMPACT_ATOMS: atom_id res chain seq x y z
N MET A 1 -69.38 -60.02 8.39
CA MET A 1 -68.11 -60.44 7.82
C MET A 1 -67.14 -59.24 8.01
N ARG A 2 -66.24 -59.40 8.95
CA ARG A 2 -65.24 -58.32 9.27
C ARG A 2 -63.91 -58.73 8.64
N GLY A 3 -63.46 -57.98 7.66
CA GLY A 3 -62.15 -58.16 7.03
C GLY A 3 -61.05 -57.40 7.83
N LEU A 4 -60.06 -58.16 8.31
CA LEU A 4 -58.86 -57.65 8.99
C LEU A 4 -57.83 -57.27 7.92
N PHE A 5 -57.43 -55.96 7.87
CA PHE A 5 -56.30 -55.54 7.11
C PHE A 5 -55.03 -55.56 7.99
N TYR A 6 -54.07 -56.38 7.63
CA TYR A 6 -52.73 -56.36 8.21
C TYR A 6 -51.87 -55.32 7.47
N ILE A 7 -51.43 -54.33 8.21
CA ILE A 7 -50.42 -53.36 7.71
C ILE A 7 -49.04 -53.91 8.13
N PHE A 8 -48.23 -54.25 7.09
CA PHE A 8 -46.83 -54.55 7.24
C PHE A 8 -46.04 -53.26 7.39
N LEU A 9 -45.47 -52.94 8.56
CA LEU A 9 -44.53 -51.85 8.73
C LEU A 9 -43.14 -52.35 8.31
N LEU A 10 -42.65 -51.84 7.18
CA LEU A 10 -41.29 -52.07 6.74
C LEU A 10 -40.36 -51.05 7.45
N VAL A 11 -39.59 -51.51 8.43
CA VAL A 11 -38.58 -50.68 9.11
C VAL A 11 -37.30 -50.67 8.27
N ILE A 12 -37.12 -49.62 7.52
CA ILE A 12 -35.85 -49.36 6.82
C ILE A 12 -34.87 -48.80 7.83
N ARG A 13 -33.89 -49.60 8.25
CA ARG A 13 -32.71 -49.09 8.98
C ARG A 13 -31.82 -48.35 7.99
N VAL A 14 -31.87 -47.02 8.00
CA VAL A 14 -30.84 -46.16 7.34
C VAL A 14 -29.62 -46.23 8.21
N GLY A 15 -28.60 -46.97 7.77
CA GLY A 15 -27.28 -46.95 8.33
C GLY A 15 -26.63 -45.58 8.08
N ALA A 16 -26.47 -44.79 9.12
CA ALA A 16 -25.65 -43.58 9.04
C ALA A 16 -24.18 -43.99 8.77
N VAL A 17 -23.74 -43.90 7.54
CA VAL A 17 -22.30 -43.90 7.22
C VAL A 17 -21.74 -42.59 7.72
N SER A 18 -21.13 -42.64 8.90
CA SER A 18 -20.28 -41.57 9.40
C SER A 18 -19.05 -41.49 8.50
N CYS A 19 -19.10 -40.66 7.46
CA CYS A 19 -17.89 -40.13 6.80
C CYS A 19 -17.20 -39.22 7.82
N SER A 20 -16.31 -39.77 8.63
CA SER A 20 -15.25 -38.99 9.26
C SER A 20 -14.30 -38.54 8.18
N GLY A 21 -14.71 -37.49 7.46
CA GLY A 21 -13.78 -36.69 6.69
C GLY A 21 -12.81 -36.12 7.70
N GLN A 22 -11.60 -36.70 7.77
CA GLN A 22 -10.45 -35.94 8.21
C GLN A 22 -10.35 -34.76 7.22
N ASP A 23 -10.93 -33.62 7.61
CA ASP A 23 -10.43 -32.34 7.13
C ASP A 23 -8.95 -32.35 7.50
N SER A 24 -8.11 -32.74 6.54
CA SER A 24 -6.70 -32.42 6.59
C SER A 24 -6.67 -30.90 6.73
N ASP A 25 -6.37 -30.41 7.92
CA ASP A 25 -5.93 -29.04 8.15
C ASP A 25 -4.71 -28.84 7.24
N ILE A 26 -4.98 -28.52 5.99
CA ILE A 26 -3.99 -27.91 5.12
C ILE A 26 -3.71 -26.60 5.82
N GLN A 27 -2.63 -26.57 6.59
CA GLN A 27 -2.14 -25.38 7.26
C GLN A 27 -1.90 -24.35 6.15
N LYS A 28 -2.93 -23.52 5.94
CA LYS A 28 -2.93 -22.52 4.87
C LYS A 28 -1.80 -21.55 5.18
N ASP A 29 -0.94 -21.32 4.22
CA ASP A 29 0.22 -20.47 4.34
C ASP A 29 -0.18 -19.11 4.93
N PRO A 30 0.31 -18.74 6.14
CA PRO A 30 -0.04 -17.50 6.79
C PRO A 30 0.83 -16.32 6.32
N THR A 31 1.52 -16.44 5.19
CA THR A 31 2.40 -15.40 4.66
C THR A 31 1.70 -14.48 3.67
N ILE A 32 2.14 -13.22 3.66
CA ILE A 32 1.69 -12.20 2.71
C ILE A 32 2.90 -11.37 2.25
N LYS A 33 3.02 -11.15 0.95
CA LYS A 33 4.07 -10.31 0.38
C LYS A 33 3.52 -8.91 0.09
N VAL A 34 4.14 -7.91 0.69
CA VAL A 34 3.68 -6.51 0.62
C VAL A 34 4.74 -5.61 0.00
N CYS A 35 4.30 -4.51 -0.62
CA CYS A 35 5.18 -3.53 -1.23
C CYS A 35 4.67 -2.11 -1.01
N THR A 36 5.57 -1.15 -0.80
CA THR A 36 5.31 0.27 -0.99
C THR A 36 6.07 0.78 -2.21
N TYR A 37 5.42 1.57 -3.05
CA TYR A 37 6.02 2.07 -4.28
C TYR A 37 5.40 3.39 -4.73
N ASN A 38 6.17 4.46 -4.65
CA ASN A 38 5.81 5.73 -5.25
C ASN A 38 5.97 5.65 -6.78
N LEU A 39 4.90 5.91 -7.53
CA LEU A 39 4.83 5.76 -8.99
C LEU A 39 5.28 6.99 -9.76
N TRP A 40 5.84 7.97 -9.06
CA TRP A 40 6.38 9.20 -9.63
C TRP A 40 5.40 9.91 -10.56
N CYS A 41 4.19 10.16 -10.14
CA CYS A 41 3.26 11.13 -10.73
C CYS A 41 3.18 11.11 -12.27
N ALA A 42 3.18 9.93 -12.85
CA ALA A 42 3.25 9.73 -14.31
C ALA A 42 2.22 10.52 -15.15
N HIS A 43 1.21 11.09 -14.50
CA HIS A 43 0.06 11.72 -15.14
C HIS A 43 0.18 13.25 -15.37
N SER A 44 1.01 13.97 -14.63
CA SER A 44 1.04 15.45 -14.70
C SER A 44 2.10 16.01 -15.64
N ARG A 45 2.62 15.22 -16.51
CA ARG A 45 3.91 15.42 -17.17
C ARG A 45 3.96 16.29 -18.39
N THR A 46 2.86 16.71 -18.93
CA THR A 46 2.91 17.72 -19.99
C THR A 46 3.66 18.99 -19.57
N LYS A 47 3.66 19.32 -18.28
CA LYS A 47 4.48 20.42 -17.76
C LYS A 47 5.92 20.01 -17.39
N PHE A 48 6.13 18.77 -16.98
CA PHE A 48 7.44 18.26 -16.56
C PHE A 48 8.33 17.91 -17.77
N ILE A 49 7.73 17.39 -18.85
CA ILE A 49 8.43 17.04 -20.10
C ILE A 49 9.08 18.26 -20.73
N ASN A 50 8.43 19.42 -20.66
CA ASN A 50 8.97 20.66 -21.23
C ASN A 50 10.14 21.27 -20.45
N SER A 51 10.39 20.79 -19.22
CA SER A 51 11.50 21.26 -18.38
C SER A 51 12.65 20.24 -18.23
N GLN A 52 12.42 18.98 -18.60
CA GLN A 52 13.41 17.91 -18.56
C GLN A 52 13.28 17.10 -19.86
N SER A 53 14.02 17.51 -20.86
CA SER A 53 13.95 17.02 -22.24
C SER A 53 14.23 15.51 -22.44
N ASP A 54 14.63 14.77 -21.40
CA ASP A 54 15.20 13.45 -21.55
C ASP A 54 14.31 12.30 -21.04
N ILE A 55 13.17 12.59 -20.41
CA ILE A 55 12.28 11.54 -19.88
C ILE A 55 10.96 11.54 -20.65
N ASP A 56 10.81 10.60 -21.58
CA ASP A 56 9.55 10.37 -22.28
C ASP A 56 8.61 9.50 -21.41
N PRO A 57 7.49 10.06 -20.89
CA PRO A 57 6.54 9.28 -20.10
C PRO A 57 5.88 8.14 -20.87
N GLN A 58 5.81 8.24 -22.20
CA GLN A 58 5.26 7.16 -23.02
C GLN A 58 6.13 5.90 -22.98
N ARG A 59 7.41 6.02 -22.64
CA ARG A 59 8.30 4.88 -22.41
C ARG A 59 7.76 3.93 -21.36
N TYR A 60 7.12 4.45 -20.32
CA TYR A 60 6.65 3.67 -19.19
C TYR A 60 5.25 3.07 -19.38
N TRP A 61 4.47 3.60 -20.34
CA TRP A 61 3.04 3.27 -20.48
C TRP A 61 2.65 2.50 -21.74
N LYS A 62 3.59 2.17 -22.60
CA LYS A 62 3.29 1.29 -23.76
C LYS A 62 3.06 -0.15 -23.27
N PRO A 63 1.97 -0.82 -23.67
CA PRO A 63 1.56 -2.12 -23.12
C PRO A 63 2.63 -3.22 -23.18
N SER A 64 3.36 -3.32 -24.28
CA SER A 64 4.34 -4.39 -24.52
C SER A 64 5.69 -4.20 -23.82
N SER A 65 5.94 -3.03 -23.24
CA SER A 65 7.27 -2.65 -22.72
C SER A 65 7.21 -1.64 -21.59
N CYS A 66 6.11 -1.60 -20.84
CA CYS A 66 5.96 -0.73 -19.68
C CYS A 66 6.92 -1.20 -18.57
N ALA A 67 7.99 -0.44 -18.36
CA ALA A 67 8.99 -0.72 -17.34
C ALA A 67 8.36 -0.81 -15.92
N MET A 68 7.38 0.05 -15.62
CA MET A 68 6.63 0.04 -14.36
C MET A 68 5.84 -1.26 -14.19
N LEU A 69 5.14 -1.71 -15.23
CA LEU A 69 4.39 -2.96 -15.22
C LEU A 69 5.32 -4.16 -15.02
N SER A 70 6.48 -4.14 -15.68
CA SER A 70 7.50 -5.19 -15.55
C SER A 70 8.04 -5.25 -14.13
N ALA A 71 8.31 -4.10 -13.50
CA ALA A 71 8.76 -4.03 -12.12
C ALA A 71 7.70 -4.60 -11.15
N ILE A 72 6.44 -4.22 -11.31
CA ILE A 72 5.34 -4.70 -10.45
C ILE A 72 5.13 -6.22 -10.61
N ARG A 73 5.23 -6.74 -11.83
CA ARG A 73 5.12 -8.18 -12.09
C ARG A 73 6.32 -8.97 -11.55
N ASP A 74 7.54 -8.42 -11.65
CA ASP A 74 8.75 -9.05 -11.12
C ASP A 74 8.73 -9.13 -9.59
N LEU A 75 8.14 -8.12 -8.93
CA LEU A 75 7.95 -8.12 -7.48
C LEU A 75 6.97 -9.21 -7.02
N ASP A 76 5.95 -9.51 -7.82
CA ASP A 76 4.92 -10.52 -7.53
C ASP A 76 4.33 -10.43 -6.12
N CYS A 77 4.03 -9.20 -5.66
CA CYS A 77 3.47 -8.97 -4.34
C CYS A 77 1.95 -9.21 -4.31
N ASP A 78 1.46 -9.57 -3.14
CA ASP A 78 0.03 -9.80 -2.89
C ASP A 78 -0.72 -8.49 -2.68
N ILE A 79 -0.04 -7.48 -2.13
CA ILE A 79 -0.63 -6.17 -1.87
C ILE A 79 0.42 -5.07 -2.05
N PHE A 80 0.01 -3.99 -2.68
CA PHE A 80 0.81 -2.80 -2.94
C PHE A 80 0.17 -1.57 -2.31
N ALA A 81 0.98 -0.79 -1.61
CA ALA A 81 0.71 0.60 -1.30
C ALA A 81 1.36 1.45 -2.40
N PHE A 82 0.57 2.01 -3.27
CA PHE A 82 1.06 2.93 -4.30
C PHE A 82 0.88 4.38 -3.85
N GLN A 83 1.84 5.23 -4.21
CA GLN A 83 1.76 6.66 -4.04
C GLN A 83 1.83 7.36 -5.40
N GLU A 84 1.43 8.62 -5.44
CA GLU A 84 1.38 9.45 -6.63
C GLU A 84 0.50 8.90 -7.75
N ILE A 85 -0.62 8.30 -7.40
CA ILE A 85 -1.58 7.78 -8.37
C ILE A 85 -2.34 8.94 -9.01
N GLY A 86 -2.37 8.96 -10.33
CA GLY A 86 -3.14 9.88 -11.12
C GLY A 86 -4.05 9.19 -12.13
N ASP A 87 -4.81 9.98 -12.88
CA ASP A 87 -5.80 9.46 -13.82
C ASP A 87 -5.22 8.53 -14.89
N SER A 88 -3.99 8.81 -15.35
CA SER A 88 -3.30 7.97 -16.34
C SER A 88 -2.89 6.60 -15.79
N ILE A 89 -2.57 6.53 -14.50
CA ILE A 89 -2.21 5.28 -13.83
C ILE A 89 -3.44 4.42 -13.57
N TYR A 90 -4.49 5.04 -13.05
CA TYR A 90 -5.72 4.33 -12.69
C TYR A 90 -6.60 4.00 -13.90
N GLY A 91 -6.51 4.76 -15.00
CA GLY A 91 -7.29 4.54 -16.24
C GLY A 91 -8.70 5.04 -16.14
N LYS A 92 -8.87 6.27 -15.70
CA LYS A 92 -10.14 6.97 -15.83
C LYS A 92 -10.54 7.12 -17.30
N LYS A 93 -11.81 7.46 -17.54
CA LYS A 93 -12.39 7.61 -18.88
C LYS A 93 -11.45 8.40 -19.81
N GLY A 94 -11.08 7.79 -20.94
CA GLY A 94 -10.17 8.38 -21.93
C GLY A 94 -8.70 7.94 -21.82
N VAL A 95 -8.32 7.14 -20.80
CA VAL A 95 -6.99 6.56 -20.69
C VAL A 95 -7.06 5.07 -20.97
N GLU A 96 -6.79 4.68 -22.21
CA GLU A 96 -6.91 3.29 -22.64
C GLU A 96 -5.79 2.38 -22.11
N THR A 97 -4.61 2.92 -21.85
CA THR A 97 -3.41 2.19 -21.45
C THR A 97 -2.97 2.55 -20.04
N SER A 98 -3.80 2.29 -19.06
CA SER A 98 -3.47 2.53 -17.67
C SER A 98 -2.77 1.33 -17.04
N LEU A 99 -2.01 1.57 -15.96
CA LEU A 99 -1.39 0.50 -15.16
C LEU A 99 -2.45 -0.46 -14.62
N LYS A 100 -3.60 0.04 -14.16
CA LYS A 100 -4.73 -0.76 -13.71
C LYS A 100 -5.20 -1.75 -14.79
N LYS A 101 -5.36 -1.28 -16.03
CA LYS A 101 -5.79 -2.12 -17.15
C LYS A 101 -4.72 -3.16 -17.53
N LEU A 102 -3.45 -2.76 -17.49
CA LEU A 102 -2.32 -3.62 -17.84
C LEU A 102 -2.05 -4.72 -16.80
N LEU A 103 -2.31 -4.47 -15.52
CA LEU A 103 -2.24 -5.50 -14.47
C LEU A 103 -3.36 -6.53 -14.59
N GLY A 104 -4.48 -6.15 -15.21
CA GLY A 104 -5.59 -7.06 -15.52
C GLY A 104 -6.47 -7.43 -14.32
N GLY A 105 -7.41 -8.36 -14.58
CA GLY A 105 -8.46 -8.70 -13.62
C GLY A 105 -8.04 -9.50 -12.38
N GLY A 106 -6.78 -9.92 -12.26
CA GLY A 106 -6.24 -10.59 -11.07
C GLY A 106 -6.03 -9.68 -9.88
N TYR A 107 -5.90 -8.38 -10.14
CA TYR A 107 -5.72 -7.34 -9.13
C TYR A 107 -6.95 -6.44 -9.03
N GLU A 108 -7.19 -5.93 -7.83
CA GLU A 108 -8.20 -4.92 -7.55
C GLU A 108 -7.57 -3.70 -6.90
N TRP A 109 -8.16 -2.52 -7.16
CA TRP A 109 -7.67 -1.24 -6.69
C TRP A 109 -8.70 -0.61 -5.76
N LYS A 110 -8.23 -0.09 -4.64
CA LYS A 110 -9.01 0.71 -3.69
C LYS A 110 -8.38 2.09 -3.56
N LEU A 111 -9.14 3.08 -3.97
CA LEU A 111 -8.73 4.48 -4.08
C LEU A 111 -9.86 5.39 -3.64
N TRP A 112 -9.48 6.45 -2.96
CA TRP A 112 -10.38 7.54 -2.64
C TRP A 112 -9.80 8.86 -3.16
N SER A 113 -10.67 9.76 -3.57
CA SER A 113 -10.28 11.09 -4.00
C SER A 113 -9.71 11.88 -2.82
N ASN A 114 -8.49 12.35 -2.96
CA ASN A 114 -7.87 13.22 -1.96
C ASN A 114 -8.40 14.67 -2.02
N TYR A 115 -9.36 14.97 -2.89
CA TYR A 115 -10.09 16.25 -2.93
C TYR A 115 -11.35 16.25 -2.08
N ASP A 116 -12.13 15.18 -2.15
CA ASP A 116 -13.47 15.13 -1.55
C ASP A 116 -13.77 13.85 -0.76
N GLY A 117 -12.81 12.94 -0.69
CA GLY A 117 -12.93 11.70 0.08
C GLY A 117 -13.86 10.65 -0.55
N THR A 118 -14.36 10.88 -1.76
CA THR A 118 -15.24 9.90 -2.42
C THR A 118 -14.43 8.72 -2.96
N GLU A 119 -14.99 7.51 -2.89
CA GLU A 119 -14.37 6.34 -3.53
C GLU A 119 -14.27 6.57 -5.04
N VAL A 120 -13.09 6.32 -5.60
CA VAL A 120 -12.81 6.59 -7.00
C VAL A 120 -13.33 5.44 -7.87
N SER A 121 -14.17 5.77 -8.82
CA SER A 121 -14.60 4.88 -9.89
C SER A 121 -14.04 5.34 -11.25
N GLN A 122 -14.33 4.62 -12.32
CA GLN A 122 -13.98 5.04 -13.68
C GLN A 122 -14.65 6.37 -14.11
N THR A 123 -15.74 6.74 -13.45
CA THR A 123 -16.56 7.90 -13.83
C THR A 123 -16.61 9.00 -12.78
N SER A 124 -16.14 8.74 -11.57
CA SER A 124 -16.22 9.70 -10.43
C SER A 124 -14.90 9.82 -9.67
N GLY A 125 -14.77 10.85 -8.87
CA GLY A 125 -13.62 11.18 -8.04
C GLY A 125 -12.47 11.81 -8.85
N LYS A 126 -11.70 12.69 -8.24
CA LYS A 126 -10.48 13.26 -8.81
C LYS A 126 -9.26 12.60 -8.17
N LEU A 127 -8.23 12.34 -8.95
CA LEU A 127 -6.94 11.83 -8.48
C LEU A 127 -5.85 12.87 -8.71
N SER A 128 -5.09 13.17 -7.68
CA SER A 128 -3.90 14.01 -7.79
C SER A 128 -2.90 13.57 -6.74
N TYR A 129 -1.88 12.84 -7.15
CA TYR A 129 -0.84 12.34 -6.24
C TYR A 129 -1.39 11.51 -5.07
N THR A 130 -2.52 10.86 -5.30
CA THR A 130 -3.26 10.12 -4.28
C THR A 130 -2.51 8.84 -3.91
N PRO A 131 -2.45 8.47 -2.62
CA PRO A 131 -2.10 7.12 -2.22
C PRO A 131 -3.23 6.15 -2.56
N GLY A 132 -2.93 4.87 -2.71
CA GLY A 132 -3.93 3.85 -2.98
C GLY A 132 -3.43 2.45 -2.70
N ILE A 133 -4.35 1.52 -2.70
CA ILE A 133 -4.10 0.11 -2.42
C ILE A 133 -4.45 -0.72 -3.65
N CYS A 134 -3.52 -1.60 -4.06
CA CYS A 134 -3.75 -2.57 -5.11
C CYS A 134 -3.44 -3.97 -4.57
N TYR A 135 -4.34 -4.92 -4.73
CA TYR A 135 -4.18 -6.25 -4.15
C TYR A 135 -4.61 -7.38 -5.08
N ARG A 136 -3.98 -8.55 -4.89
CA ARG A 136 -4.28 -9.80 -5.60
C ARG A 136 -5.56 -10.42 -5.02
N LYS A 137 -6.61 -10.50 -5.83
CA LYS A 137 -7.93 -10.99 -5.41
C LYS A 137 -7.96 -12.45 -4.94
N SER A 138 -7.04 -13.27 -5.39
CA SER A 138 -6.93 -14.66 -4.95
C SER A 138 -6.31 -14.83 -3.56
N VAL A 139 -5.62 -13.79 -3.05
CA VAL A 139 -4.92 -13.82 -1.76
C VAL A 139 -5.58 -12.94 -0.72
N VAL A 140 -6.12 -11.79 -1.16
CA VAL A 140 -6.70 -10.79 -0.26
C VAL A 140 -8.10 -10.42 -0.70
N SER A 141 -9.02 -10.27 0.25
CA SER A 141 -10.34 -9.67 0.03
C SER A 141 -10.52 -8.39 0.82
N PHE A 142 -11.12 -7.40 0.19
CA PHE A 142 -11.48 -6.12 0.81
C PHE A 142 -12.77 -6.28 1.63
N LEU A 143 -12.77 -5.73 2.83
CA LEU A 143 -13.93 -5.75 3.74
C LEU A 143 -14.52 -4.36 3.96
N ASP A 144 -13.64 -3.36 4.16
CA ASP A 144 -14.02 -1.98 4.44
C ASP A 144 -12.81 -1.06 4.21
N GLY A 145 -13.02 0.26 4.05
CA GLY A 145 -11.91 1.19 3.87
C GLY A 145 -12.34 2.63 3.69
N GLY A 146 -11.36 3.50 3.59
CA GLY A 146 -11.58 4.92 3.44
C GLY A 146 -10.29 5.72 3.30
N ILE A 147 -10.41 7.02 3.47
CA ILE A 147 -9.32 7.98 3.39
C ILE A 147 -9.39 8.95 4.58
N PHE A 148 -8.23 9.41 5.03
CA PHE A 148 -8.11 10.58 5.91
C PHE A 148 -6.92 11.45 5.48
N TRP A 149 -6.98 12.74 5.83
CA TRP A 149 -5.96 13.70 5.43
C TRP A 149 -4.89 13.85 6.50
N LEU A 150 -3.66 14.08 6.06
CA LEU A 150 -2.49 14.23 6.93
C LEU A 150 -2.17 15.68 7.24
N GLY A 151 -2.72 16.63 6.47
CA GLY A 151 -2.68 18.05 6.76
C GLY A 151 -3.76 18.45 7.77
N GLY A 152 -3.71 19.68 8.23
CA GLY A 152 -4.67 20.23 9.17
C GLY A 152 -4.03 20.65 10.49
N ASN A 153 -4.82 21.26 11.37
CA ASN A 153 -4.35 21.76 12.64
C ASN A 153 -4.21 20.63 13.68
N PRO A 154 -2.99 20.21 14.04
CA PRO A 154 -2.79 19.13 14.98
C PRO A 154 -3.24 19.44 16.40
N ALA A 155 -3.31 20.74 16.78
CA ALA A 155 -3.79 21.15 18.09
C ALA A 155 -5.30 20.91 18.24
N LYS A 156 -6.04 20.80 17.14
CA LYS A 156 -7.47 20.53 17.15
C LYS A 156 -7.81 19.05 16.98
N ALA A 157 -6.81 18.18 16.74
CA ALA A 157 -7.01 16.76 16.42
C ALA A 157 -8.03 16.54 15.28
N GLU A 158 -8.14 17.51 14.38
CA GLU A 158 -9.03 17.44 13.24
C GLU A 158 -8.36 16.64 12.12
N PHE A 159 -8.62 15.34 12.13
CA PHE A 159 -8.29 14.43 11.02
C PHE A 159 -9.33 14.53 9.90
N VAL A 160 -10.12 15.57 9.93
CA VAL A 160 -11.21 15.81 9.02
C VAL A 160 -10.64 16.51 7.79
N ARG A 161 -11.15 16.13 6.62
CA ARG A 161 -11.11 16.99 5.47
C ARG A 161 -11.47 18.40 5.92
N THR A 162 -10.49 19.27 5.99
CA THR A 162 -10.78 20.68 6.13
C THR A 162 -11.20 21.17 4.76
N GLU A 163 -12.44 21.62 4.61
CA GLU A 163 -12.89 22.33 3.41
C GLU A 163 -12.06 23.60 3.19
N SER A 164 -11.51 24.12 4.26
CA SER A 164 -10.50 25.15 4.24
C SER A 164 -9.13 24.53 4.45
N PHE A 165 -8.36 24.49 3.39
CA PHE A 165 -6.92 24.29 3.43
C PHE A 165 -6.30 25.19 4.49
N ASP A 166 -5.62 24.60 5.44
CA ASP A 166 -4.76 25.35 6.34
C ASP A 166 -3.34 25.32 5.77
N PRO A 167 -2.89 26.40 5.13
CA PRO A 167 -1.60 26.45 4.49
C PRO A 167 -0.44 26.35 5.49
N GLU A 168 -0.69 26.53 6.76
CA GLU A 168 0.32 26.43 7.81
C GLU A 168 0.75 24.98 8.06
N TYR A 169 -0.14 24.00 7.81
CA TYR A 169 0.11 22.61 8.23
C TYR A 169 0.22 21.60 7.08
N GLY A 170 0.42 22.05 5.86
CA GLY A 170 0.75 21.17 4.73
C GLY A 170 -0.26 21.15 3.57
N ASP A 171 -0.01 20.33 2.57
CA ASP A 171 -0.88 20.17 1.41
C ASP A 171 -2.14 19.37 1.81
N PRO A 172 -3.36 19.92 1.61
CA PRO A 172 -4.60 19.23 1.96
C PRO A 172 -4.82 17.93 1.19
N LYS A 173 -4.06 17.73 0.14
CA LYS A 173 -4.11 16.52 -0.68
C LYS A 173 -3.26 15.38 -0.12
N ARG A 174 -2.41 15.64 0.87
CA ARG A 174 -1.65 14.58 1.54
C ARG A 174 -2.59 13.77 2.41
N ALA A 175 -2.62 12.47 2.15
CA ALA A 175 -3.63 11.60 2.72
C ALA A 175 -3.08 10.20 2.99
N CYS A 176 -3.84 9.46 3.77
CA CYS A 176 -3.69 8.03 3.96
C CYS A 176 -4.98 7.33 3.52
N VAL A 177 -4.86 6.36 2.63
CA VAL A 177 -5.91 5.41 2.28
C VAL A 177 -5.74 4.18 3.16
N TRP A 178 -6.81 3.73 3.79
CA TRP A 178 -6.80 2.54 4.64
C TRP A 178 -7.82 1.52 4.17
N ALA A 179 -7.54 0.25 4.46
CA ALA A 179 -8.45 -0.85 4.20
C ALA A 179 -8.38 -1.89 5.32
N ARG A 180 -9.55 -2.37 5.74
CA ARG A 180 -9.71 -3.60 6.49
C ARG A 180 -9.84 -4.74 5.49
N MET A 181 -8.97 -5.72 5.60
CA MET A 181 -8.81 -6.77 4.62
C MET A 181 -8.81 -8.15 5.30
N ARG A 182 -9.09 -9.18 4.51
CA ARG A 182 -8.97 -10.57 4.93
C ARG A 182 -7.95 -11.28 4.06
N HIS A 183 -6.96 -11.89 4.69
CA HIS A 183 -6.06 -12.81 4.02
C HIS A 183 -6.77 -14.13 3.79
N ILE A 184 -7.05 -14.47 2.53
CA ILE A 184 -7.89 -15.61 2.15
C ILE A 184 -7.28 -16.95 2.61
N PRO A 185 -5.96 -17.22 2.40
CA PRO A 185 -5.36 -18.49 2.78
C PRO A 185 -5.44 -18.77 4.29
N SER A 186 -5.18 -17.79 5.15
CA SER A 186 -5.20 -17.97 6.61
C SER A 186 -6.54 -17.62 7.26
N GLY A 187 -7.44 -16.92 6.55
CA GLY A 187 -8.68 -16.41 7.08
C GLY A 187 -8.53 -15.22 8.04
N LYS A 188 -7.30 -14.78 8.36
CA LYS A 188 -7.05 -13.67 9.29
C LYS A 188 -7.46 -12.33 8.69
N THR A 189 -8.03 -11.47 9.54
CA THR A 189 -8.33 -10.07 9.20
C THR A 189 -7.17 -9.19 9.63
N PHE A 190 -6.84 -8.19 8.83
CA PHE A 190 -5.77 -7.23 9.09
C PHE A 190 -6.12 -5.85 8.52
N TYR A 191 -5.40 -4.83 8.94
CA TYR A 191 -5.49 -3.49 8.36
C TYR A 191 -4.27 -3.18 7.50
N PHE A 192 -4.50 -2.53 6.36
CA PHE A 192 -3.46 -2.08 5.46
C PHE A 192 -3.66 -0.60 5.14
N LEU A 193 -2.62 0.20 5.36
CA LEU A 193 -2.63 1.64 5.18
C LEU A 193 -1.57 2.05 4.15
N SER A 194 -1.96 2.85 3.16
CA SER A 194 -1.08 3.48 2.18
C SER A 194 -1.08 4.99 2.37
N ALA A 195 0.06 5.59 2.62
CA ALA A 195 0.17 7.02 2.86
C ALA A 195 1.24 7.68 1.98
N HIS A 196 1.11 8.99 1.78
CA HIS A 196 2.12 9.83 1.15
C HIS A 196 2.24 11.15 1.88
N LEU A 197 3.34 11.34 2.62
CA LEU A 197 3.59 12.49 3.46
C LEU A 197 4.19 13.65 2.66
N ASP A 198 4.19 14.84 3.22
CA ASP A 198 4.69 16.02 2.51
C ASP A 198 6.22 16.10 2.51
N THR A 199 6.75 16.65 1.42
CA THR A 199 8.18 16.89 1.20
C THR A 199 8.51 18.37 1.06
N ARG A 200 7.54 19.28 1.28
CA ARG A 200 7.68 20.70 0.98
C ARG A 200 7.40 21.56 2.20
N SER A 201 8.08 22.71 2.24
CA SER A 201 7.67 23.83 3.08
C SER A 201 6.38 24.45 2.55
N PHE A 202 5.53 24.92 3.44
CA PHE A 202 4.24 25.46 3.06
C PHE A 202 3.94 26.75 3.84
N SER A 203 3.53 27.80 3.12
CA SER A 203 3.08 29.09 3.70
C SER A 203 3.97 29.63 4.85
N GLY A 204 5.28 29.52 4.71
CA GLY A 204 6.23 29.98 5.74
C GLY A 204 6.57 28.95 6.81
N VAL A 205 5.88 27.81 6.85
CA VAL A 205 6.26 26.66 7.69
C VAL A 205 7.30 25.79 6.98
N SER A 206 8.39 25.47 7.64
CA SER A 206 9.47 24.69 7.04
C SER A 206 9.08 23.23 6.84
N TYR A 207 9.64 22.58 5.82
CA TYR A 207 9.42 21.17 5.51
C TYR A 207 9.53 20.23 6.72
N PRO A 208 10.56 20.33 7.60
CA PRO A 208 10.65 19.43 8.75
C PRO A 208 9.41 19.48 9.65
N ILE A 209 8.86 20.67 9.90
CA ILE A 209 7.65 20.86 10.71
C ILE A 209 6.43 20.29 10.01
N VAL A 210 6.25 20.56 8.73
CA VAL A 210 5.12 20.04 7.94
C VAL A 210 5.12 18.50 7.92
N ASN A 211 6.27 17.90 7.68
CA ASN A 211 6.43 16.45 7.68
C ASN A 211 6.20 15.84 9.07
N GLU A 212 6.68 16.51 10.12
CA GLU A 212 6.45 16.13 11.52
C GLU A 212 4.96 16.10 11.84
N GLN A 213 4.20 17.11 11.42
CA GLN A 213 2.75 17.15 11.56
C GLN A 213 2.07 15.99 10.81
N ASN A 214 2.52 15.70 9.59
CA ASN A 214 1.99 14.57 8.83
C ASN A 214 2.28 13.23 9.53
N CYS A 215 3.49 13.00 10.05
CA CYS A 215 3.84 11.82 10.83
C CYS A 215 2.93 11.68 12.07
N ARG A 216 2.78 12.76 12.83
CA ARG A 216 1.91 12.81 14.01
C ARG A 216 0.46 12.45 13.66
N ASN A 217 -0.10 13.09 12.62
CA ASN A 217 -1.48 12.88 12.22
C ASN A 217 -1.72 11.46 11.70
N LEU A 218 -0.81 10.92 10.88
CA LEU A 218 -0.87 9.55 10.40
C LEU A 218 -0.97 8.57 11.57
N MET A 219 -0.03 8.67 12.50
CA MET A 219 0.07 7.71 13.58
C MET A 219 -1.08 7.87 14.59
N ALA A 220 -1.44 9.10 14.96
CA ALA A 220 -2.55 9.35 15.88
C ALA A 220 -3.88 8.85 15.30
N HIS A 221 -4.13 9.07 14.01
CA HIS A 221 -5.36 8.61 13.39
C HIS A 221 -5.40 7.09 13.25
N ALA A 222 -4.30 6.46 12.83
CA ALA A 222 -4.19 5.01 12.77
C ALA A 222 -4.47 4.37 14.14
N ASP A 223 -3.85 4.91 15.21
CA ASP A 223 -3.95 4.37 16.56
C ASP A 223 -5.34 4.56 17.22
N THR A 224 -6.04 5.66 16.92
CA THR A 224 -7.25 6.01 17.67
C THR A 224 -8.54 5.71 16.93
N HIS A 225 -8.52 5.73 15.60
CA HIS A 225 -9.73 5.68 14.80
C HIS A 225 -9.80 4.51 13.81
N ILE A 226 -8.66 4.03 13.32
CA ILE A 226 -8.66 3.05 12.24
C ILE A 226 -8.39 1.64 12.75
N VAL A 227 -7.28 1.44 13.47
CA VAL A 227 -6.82 0.10 13.84
C VAL A 227 -7.26 -0.27 15.25
N PRO A 228 -8.05 -1.34 15.44
CA PRO A 228 -8.35 -1.86 16.77
C PRO A 228 -7.11 -2.52 17.38
N VAL A 229 -6.95 -2.38 18.69
CA VAL A 229 -5.83 -3.01 19.43
C VAL A 229 -5.83 -4.52 19.24
N GLY A 230 -4.65 -5.09 18.98
CA GLY A 230 -4.47 -6.53 18.81
C GLY A 230 -4.84 -7.08 17.43
N VAL A 231 -5.22 -6.21 16.49
CA VAL A 231 -5.46 -6.63 15.11
C VAL A 231 -4.19 -6.41 14.30
N PRO A 232 -3.70 -7.43 13.56
CA PRO A 232 -2.53 -7.27 12.70
C PRO A 232 -2.70 -6.11 11.72
N SER A 233 -1.65 -5.32 11.55
CA SER A 233 -1.75 -4.11 10.75
C SER A 233 -0.41 -3.74 10.09
N ILE A 234 -0.51 -3.07 8.94
CA ILE A 234 0.60 -2.67 8.09
C ILE A 234 0.38 -1.23 7.65
N ILE A 235 1.38 -0.37 7.84
CA ILE A 235 1.47 0.94 7.19
C ILE A 235 2.61 0.86 6.18
N ALA A 236 2.32 1.05 4.89
CA ALA A 236 3.30 1.04 3.81
C ALA A 236 3.20 2.38 3.08
N ALA A 237 4.26 3.19 3.11
CA ALA A 237 4.14 4.59 2.73
C ALA A 237 5.46 5.21 2.23
N ASP A 238 5.32 6.23 1.41
CA ASP A 238 6.34 7.25 1.23
C ASP A 238 6.20 8.27 2.37
N PHE A 239 7.07 8.15 3.36
CA PHE A 239 7.12 9.07 4.50
C PHE A 239 7.78 10.40 4.16
N ASN A 240 8.47 10.50 3.01
CA ASN A 240 9.32 11.63 2.68
C ASN A 240 10.27 12.02 3.84
N SER A 241 10.58 11.07 4.71
CA SER A 241 11.34 11.24 5.94
C SER A 241 12.22 10.04 6.20
N LYS A 242 13.50 10.30 6.51
CA LYS A 242 14.42 9.27 6.99
C LYS A 242 14.07 8.89 8.42
N ILE A 243 14.43 7.68 8.83
CA ILE A 243 14.25 7.20 10.21
C ILE A 243 14.89 8.10 11.27
N THR A 244 15.92 8.85 10.89
CA THR A 244 16.65 9.77 11.77
C THR A 244 16.07 11.19 11.81
N GLN A 245 15.06 11.50 10.99
CA GLN A 245 14.45 12.83 11.01
C GLN A 245 13.42 12.95 12.14
N SER A 246 13.27 14.16 12.67
CA SER A 246 12.48 14.43 13.88
C SER A 246 11.06 13.89 13.82
N GLY A 247 10.36 14.10 12.71
CA GLY A 247 8.99 13.61 12.54
C GLY A 247 8.88 12.10 12.66
N TYR A 248 9.74 11.37 11.95
CA TYR A 248 9.77 9.92 12.04
C TYR A 248 10.20 9.44 13.42
N ALA A 249 11.33 9.96 13.93
CA ALA A 249 11.89 9.53 15.21
C ALA A 249 10.93 9.77 16.39
N THR A 250 10.25 10.92 16.40
CA THR A 250 9.37 11.30 17.51
C THR A 250 7.99 10.65 17.43
N TYR A 251 7.39 10.56 16.22
CA TYR A 251 6.00 10.15 16.10
C TYR A 251 5.79 8.76 15.50
N VAL A 252 6.81 8.20 14.86
CA VAL A 252 6.72 6.87 14.25
C VAL A 252 7.52 5.86 15.05
N ALA A 253 8.79 6.13 15.32
CA ALA A 253 9.67 5.18 16.03
C ALA A 253 9.42 5.14 17.55
N ASP A 254 9.03 6.26 18.18
CA ASP A 254 8.70 6.27 19.60
C ASP A 254 7.31 5.69 19.84
N ASN A 255 7.29 4.50 20.41
CA ASN A 255 6.09 3.73 20.75
C ASN A 255 5.78 3.72 22.25
N SER A 256 6.51 4.47 23.09
CA SER A 256 6.48 4.33 24.56
C SER A 256 5.05 4.47 25.12
N ASP A 257 4.32 5.50 24.69
CA ASP A 257 2.98 5.84 25.19
C ASP A 257 1.85 5.45 24.23
N ARG A 258 2.13 4.65 23.17
CA ARG A 258 1.16 4.34 22.13
C ARG A 258 0.41 3.05 22.41
N ARG A 259 -0.85 3.01 21.97
CA ARG A 259 -1.69 1.82 22.01
C ARG A 259 -1.18 0.71 21.10
N HIS A 260 -0.59 1.10 19.96
CA HIS A 260 -0.03 0.23 18.95
C HIS A 260 1.49 0.28 18.99
N LYS A 261 2.11 -0.88 18.78
CA LYS A 261 3.56 -1.05 18.77
C LYS A 261 4.03 -1.28 17.34
N TRP A 262 3.99 -0.22 16.55
CA TRP A 262 4.46 -0.23 15.18
C TRP A 262 5.98 -0.41 15.13
N GLU A 263 6.43 -1.40 14.39
CA GLU A 263 7.84 -1.72 14.21
C GLU A 263 8.22 -1.55 12.74
N ASN A 264 9.38 -0.95 12.46
CA ASN A 264 9.89 -0.79 11.10
C ASN A 264 10.45 -2.12 10.59
N VAL A 265 9.91 -2.59 9.46
CA VAL A 265 10.29 -3.87 8.85
C VAL A 265 11.77 -3.93 8.47
N TYR A 266 12.35 -2.80 7.98
CA TYR A 266 13.78 -2.74 7.69
C TYR A 266 14.64 -2.97 8.94
N GLU A 267 14.31 -2.35 10.06
CA GLU A 267 15.07 -2.51 11.29
C GLU A 267 14.97 -3.92 11.85
N ILE A 268 13.75 -4.50 11.86
CA ILE A 268 13.56 -5.92 12.24
C ILE A 268 14.40 -6.85 11.35
N ALA A 269 14.33 -6.65 10.02
CA ALA A 269 15.04 -7.48 9.06
C ALA A 269 16.56 -7.36 9.20
N LYS A 270 17.05 -6.13 9.44
CA LYS A 270 18.46 -5.84 9.70
C LYS A 270 18.97 -6.57 10.94
N ASP A 271 18.26 -6.43 12.05
CA ASP A 271 18.66 -7.00 13.34
C ASP A 271 18.56 -8.53 13.35
N SER A 272 17.66 -9.09 12.54
CA SER A 272 17.49 -10.55 12.41
C SER A 272 18.27 -11.18 11.25
N GLY A 273 19.04 -10.41 10.49
CA GLY A 273 19.80 -10.91 9.33
C GLY A 273 18.93 -11.32 8.14
N ARG A 274 17.74 -10.73 8.00
CA ARG A 274 16.74 -11.05 6.95
C ARG A 274 16.67 -9.99 5.85
N LEU A 275 17.67 -9.13 5.73
CA LEU A 275 17.79 -8.22 4.60
C LEU A 275 18.14 -8.96 3.33
N GLY A 276 17.40 -8.66 2.25
CA GLY A 276 17.76 -9.08 0.91
C GLY A 276 19.06 -8.43 0.43
N THR A 277 19.59 -8.91 -0.67
CA THR A 277 20.92 -8.53 -1.16
C THR A 277 21.03 -7.03 -1.44
N THR A 278 19.99 -6.43 -2.02
CA THR A 278 20.00 -5.02 -2.39
C THR A 278 19.91 -4.13 -1.15
N ALA A 279 18.97 -4.40 -0.24
CA ALA A 279 18.81 -3.64 0.99
C ALA A 279 20.03 -3.71 1.91
N ALA A 280 20.70 -4.86 1.95
CA ALA A 280 21.94 -5.04 2.72
C ALA A 280 23.11 -4.23 2.14
N ALA A 281 23.18 -4.11 0.81
CA ALA A 281 24.27 -3.40 0.12
C ALA A 281 24.01 -1.88 0.05
N SER A 282 22.78 -1.47 -0.19
CA SER A 282 22.41 -0.06 -0.42
C SER A 282 20.94 0.19 -0.03
N PRO A 283 20.64 0.53 1.23
CA PRO A 283 19.28 0.71 1.70
C PRO A 283 18.70 2.08 1.30
N VAL A 284 18.83 2.46 0.03
CA VAL A 284 18.26 3.70 -0.51
C VAL A 284 17.03 3.42 -1.33
N THR A 285 16.00 4.23 -1.16
CA THR A 285 14.70 4.07 -1.83
C THR A 285 14.46 5.10 -2.93
N MET A 286 15.40 6.01 -3.15
CA MET A 286 15.34 7.00 -4.23
C MET A 286 16.49 6.87 -5.20
N ASN A 287 16.26 7.23 -6.46
CA ASN A 287 17.30 7.43 -7.46
C ASN A 287 17.38 8.91 -7.88
N ASP A 288 18.40 9.24 -8.67
CA ASP A 288 18.47 10.51 -9.40
C ASP A 288 17.48 10.46 -10.58
N LYS A 289 16.64 11.49 -10.74
CA LYS A 289 15.67 11.60 -11.85
C LYS A 289 16.31 11.46 -13.23
N ASN A 290 17.59 11.74 -13.35
CA ASN A 290 18.37 11.56 -14.57
C ASN A 290 19.17 10.25 -14.58
N GLU A 291 18.97 9.38 -13.60
CA GLU A 291 19.63 8.08 -13.48
C GLU A 291 21.16 8.12 -13.42
N LYS A 292 21.75 9.28 -13.12
CA LYS A 292 23.21 9.46 -13.07
C LYS A 292 23.84 8.87 -11.81
N LYS A 293 23.05 8.77 -10.73
CA LYS A 293 23.49 8.20 -9.45
C LYS A 293 22.31 7.69 -8.63
N LEU A 294 22.58 6.78 -7.73
CA LEU A 294 21.60 6.43 -6.70
C LEU A 294 21.45 7.61 -5.72
N GLY A 295 20.24 7.79 -5.21
CA GLY A 295 19.98 8.70 -4.12
C GLY A 295 20.69 8.25 -2.82
N THR A 296 20.58 9.04 -1.77
CA THR A 296 21.16 8.75 -0.46
C THR A 296 20.09 8.62 0.63
N SER A 297 18.83 8.54 0.22
CA SER A 297 17.70 8.62 1.14
C SER A 297 16.90 7.32 1.14
N MET A 298 16.60 6.82 2.33
CA MET A 298 15.59 5.81 2.58
C MET A 298 14.40 6.50 3.23
N ILE A 299 13.34 6.73 2.47
CA ILE A 299 12.16 7.50 2.87
C ILE A 299 10.84 6.76 2.67
N ASP A 300 10.89 5.61 1.99
CA ASP A 300 9.78 4.70 1.84
C ASP A 300 9.92 3.61 2.91
N HIS A 301 8.88 3.44 3.73
CA HIS A 301 8.93 2.54 4.89
C HIS A 301 7.71 1.64 4.95
N ILE A 302 7.92 0.44 5.53
CA ILE A 302 6.85 -0.48 5.92
C ILE A 302 6.92 -0.65 7.42
N LEU A 303 5.82 -0.35 8.11
CA LEU A 303 5.64 -0.55 9.54
C LEU A 303 4.63 -1.67 9.75
N VAL A 304 4.84 -2.49 10.78
CA VAL A 304 3.99 -3.62 11.08
C VAL A 304 3.68 -3.73 12.58
N GLU A 305 2.51 -4.27 12.88
CA GLU A 305 2.15 -4.81 14.18
C GLU A 305 1.45 -6.17 13.99
N GLY A 306 1.79 -7.17 14.79
CA GLY A 306 1.19 -8.51 14.71
C GLY A 306 1.73 -9.41 13.60
N PHE A 307 2.90 -9.08 13.05
CA PHE A 307 3.59 -9.87 12.02
C PHE A 307 5.00 -10.28 12.43
N GLU A 308 5.44 -11.42 11.94
CA GLU A 308 6.84 -11.81 11.84
C GLU A 308 7.36 -11.37 10.48
N VAL A 309 8.51 -10.72 10.43
CA VAL A 309 9.20 -10.35 9.20
C VAL A 309 10.06 -11.51 8.74
N LEU A 310 9.80 -12.04 7.55
CA LEU A 310 10.56 -13.15 6.97
C LEU A 310 11.68 -12.68 6.05
N ASP A 311 11.43 -11.62 5.28
CA ASP A 311 12.42 -10.95 4.46
C ASP A 311 12.05 -9.46 4.25
N TYR A 312 13.02 -8.69 3.77
CA TYR A 312 12.87 -7.30 3.33
C TYR A 312 13.91 -7.01 2.26
N ASP A 313 13.50 -6.46 1.13
CA ASP A 313 14.45 -5.98 0.11
C ASP A 313 13.92 -4.75 -0.65
N ILE A 314 14.79 -4.19 -1.48
CA ILE A 314 14.53 -3.02 -2.33
C ILE A 314 14.82 -3.41 -3.77
N ASN A 315 13.87 -3.18 -4.68
CA ASN A 315 14.08 -3.47 -6.08
C ASN A 315 14.72 -2.29 -6.82
N GLN A 316 16.04 -2.31 -6.93
CA GLN A 316 16.83 -1.31 -7.65
C GLN A 316 17.16 -1.73 -9.10
N LYS A 317 16.35 -2.59 -9.71
CA LYS A 317 16.56 -3.04 -11.09
C LYS A 317 16.09 -1.99 -12.10
N LYS A 318 16.78 -1.91 -13.23
CA LYS A 318 16.29 -1.26 -14.42
C LYS A 318 15.46 -2.23 -15.26
N TYR A 319 14.51 -1.71 -16.00
CA TYR A 319 13.63 -2.48 -16.87
C TYR A 319 13.60 -1.89 -18.27
N LYS A 320 13.44 -2.77 -19.27
CA LYS A 320 13.37 -2.37 -20.67
C LYS A 320 12.12 -1.54 -20.94
N THR A 321 12.31 -0.47 -21.66
CA THR A 321 11.26 0.40 -22.20
C THR A 321 10.96 0.05 -23.66
N ALA A 322 10.01 0.76 -24.28
CA ALA A 322 9.54 0.46 -25.63
C ALA A 322 10.63 0.56 -26.71
N ASP A 323 11.62 1.43 -26.51
CA ASP A 323 12.75 1.61 -27.42
C ASP A 323 13.92 0.65 -27.16
N GLY A 324 13.76 -0.28 -26.19
CA GLY A 324 14.75 -1.28 -25.83
C GLY A 324 15.80 -0.78 -24.84
N SER A 325 15.80 0.49 -24.47
CA SER A 325 16.68 1.02 -23.42
C SER A 325 16.25 0.56 -22.04
N GLU A 326 17.15 0.58 -21.07
CA GLU A 326 16.87 0.18 -19.68
C GLU A 326 16.82 1.40 -18.77
N HIS A 327 15.70 1.55 -18.04
CA HIS A 327 15.47 2.66 -17.13
C HIS A 327 14.90 2.20 -15.78
N TYR A 328 15.09 3.00 -14.76
CA TYR A 328 14.32 2.90 -13.54
C TYR A 328 12.88 3.36 -13.80
N PRO A 329 11.87 2.58 -13.40
CA PRO A 329 10.47 2.93 -13.70
C PRO A 329 9.95 4.16 -12.95
N SER A 330 10.57 4.51 -11.82
CA SER A 330 10.24 5.66 -10.98
C SER A 330 11.52 6.31 -10.44
N ASP A 331 11.42 7.51 -9.88
CA ASP A 331 12.48 8.11 -9.05
C ASP A 331 12.49 7.55 -7.62
N HIS A 332 11.59 6.61 -7.32
CA HIS A 332 11.64 5.75 -6.15
C HIS A 332 11.87 4.29 -6.55
N PHE A 333 12.45 3.54 -5.65
CA PHE A 333 12.57 2.09 -5.75
C PHE A 333 11.49 1.41 -4.94
N PRO A 334 10.83 0.36 -5.47
CA PRO A 334 9.89 -0.43 -4.68
C PRO A 334 10.57 -1.05 -3.47
N VAL A 335 9.96 -0.92 -2.31
CA VAL A 335 10.35 -1.57 -1.07
C VAL A 335 9.34 -2.67 -0.78
N PHE A 336 9.81 -3.89 -0.53
CA PHE A 336 8.93 -5.02 -0.31
C PHE A 336 9.39 -5.94 0.82
N ALA A 337 8.47 -6.68 1.39
CA ALA A 337 8.72 -7.62 2.46
C ALA A 337 7.75 -8.80 2.39
N THR A 338 8.21 -9.97 2.84
CA THR A 338 7.35 -11.11 3.15
C THR A 338 7.10 -11.15 4.65
N LEU A 339 5.83 -11.14 5.02
CA LEU A 339 5.36 -11.09 6.38
C LEU A 339 4.56 -12.35 6.70
N LYS A 340 4.65 -12.82 7.94
CA LYS A 340 3.86 -13.94 8.44
C LYS A 340 2.99 -13.47 9.60
N PHE A 341 1.70 -13.75 9.55
CA PHE A 341 0.78 -13.45 10.64
C PHE A 341 1.18 -14.22 11.92
N LYS A 342 1.36 -13.49 13.03
CA LYS A 342 1.59 -14.08 14.36
C LYS A 342 0.32 -14.73 14.93
#